data_b5291e11eba5b17c500f78c0ca398283
#
_entry.id   b5291e11eba5b17c500f78c0ca398283
#
_cell.length_a   1.000
_cell.length_b   1.000
_cell.length_c   1.000
_cell.angle_alpha   90.00
_cell.angle_beta   90.00
_cell.angle_gamma   90.00
#
_symmetry.space_group_name_H-M   'P 1'
#
loop_
_entity.id
_entity.type
_entity.pdbx_description
1 polymer ?
#
loop_
_entity_poly.entity_id
_entity_poly.type
_entity_poly.pdbx_seq_one_letter_code
_entity_poly.pdbx_strand_id
1 'polypeptide(L)'
;EPGSAAVATLAFDRRADSLRAAAEGAAAILVQGMGLAHHPFLGALDKPLIVDVYDPFVLENLPQRAAETPGGRRHHHASDLAALCAQLERGDFFLCASAAQQDFWLGMLTALGRVNPDTYDDDPGLGRLIDILPFGLPPAPPTTGTPVLRGVVPGIGPEDKVLLWGGGIWNWFDPLSPIRAVAALAATRPDLRLVFMGSASPSLFTPKMAMAGRARALAAELGLL
;
A
#
# COMPACT_ATOMS: atom_id res chain seq x y z
N GLU A 1 7.42 29.89 -11.20
CA GLU A 1 6.76 28.87 -10.40
C GLU A 1 6.03 27.96 -11.36
N PRO A 2 6.25 26.63 -11.36
CA PRO A 2 5.39 25.74 -12.09
C PRO A 2 4.01 25.83 -11.46
N GLY A 3 3.02 26.29 -12.23
CA GLY A 3 1.66 26.46 -11.77
C GLY A 3 1.15 25.19 -11.09
N SER A 4 0.56 25.34 -9.90
CA SER A 4 -0.10 24.25 -9.19
C SER A 4 -1.08 23.59 -10.17
N ALA A 5 -0.78 22.36 -10.58
CA ALA A 5 -1.71 21.59 -11.40
C ALA A 5 -3.00 21.41 -10.58
N ALA A 6 -4.12 21.87 -11.13
CA ALA A 6 -5.41 21.68 -10.47
C ALA A 6 -5.74 20.18 -10.47
N VAL A 7 -5.85 19.60 -9.30
CA VAL A 7 -6.34 18.22 -9.13
C VAL A 7 -7.87 18.28 -9.05
N ALA A 8 -8.54 17.65 -10.01
CA ALA A 8 -9.98 17.45 -9.98
C ALA A 8 -10.31 16.04 -9.49
N THR A 9 -11.23 15.93 -8.54
CA THR A 9 -11.74 14.63 -8.10
C THR A 9 -13.03 14.32 -8.86
N LEU A 10 -13.07 13.18 -9.54
CA LEU A 10 -14.21 12.70 -10.28
C LEU A 10 -14.79 11.46 -9.58
N ALA A 11 -16.04 11.55 -9.14
CA ALA A 11 -16.81 10.37 -8.72
C ALA A 11 -17.44 9.71 -9.95
N PHE A 12 -17.34 8.38 -10.03
CA PHE A 12 -17.97 7.61 -11.10
C PHE A 12 -18.86 6.51 -10.52
N ASP A 13 -19.93 6.19 -11.23
CA ASP A 13 -20.88 5.13 -10.88
C ASP A 13 -20.36 3.74 -11.31
N ARG A 14 -21.15 2.69 -11.01
CA ARG A 14 -20.80 1.31 -11.41
C ARG A 14 -20.75 1.09 -12.93
N ARG A 15 -21.37 1.97 -13.72
CA ARG A 15 -21.36 1.91 -15.20
C ARG A 15 -20.09 2.50 -15.76
N ALA A 16 -19.37 3.27 -14.94
CA ALA A 16 -18.08 3.88 -15.29
C ALA A 16 -18.10 4.80 -16.54
N ASP A 17 -19.27 5.33 -16.93
CA ASP A 17 -19.39 6.19 -18.12
C ASP A 17 -18.58 7.49 -17.94
N SER A 18 -18.65 8.10 -16.77
CA SER A 18 -17.86 9.30 -16.46
C SER A 18 -16.36 9.00 -16.37
N LEU A 19 -15.97 7.81 -15.88
CA LEU A 19 -14.58 7.36 -15.89
C LEU A 19 -14.07 7.16 -17.33
N ARG A 20 -14.91 6.56 -18.20
CA ARG A 20 -14.56 6.36 -19.61
C ARG A 20 -14.34 7.70 -20.31
N ALA A 21 -15.26 8.64 -20.18
CA ALA A 21 -15.13 9.97 -20.76
C ALA A 21 -13.87 10.70 -20.30
N ALA A 22 -13.55 10.60 -18.99
CA ALA A 22 -12.33 11.19 -18.44
C ALA A 22 -11.08 10.51 -19.00
N ALA A 23 -11.05 9.17 -19.10
CA ALA A 23 -9.92 8.42 -19.62
C ALA A 23 -9.68 8.68 -21.12
N GLU A 24 -10.74 8.77 -21.92
CA GLU A 24 -10.67 9.11 -23.34
C GLU A 24 -10.11 10.52 -23.58
N GLY A 25 -10.44 11.47 -22.69
CA GLY A 25 -9.91 12.84 -22.72
C GLY A 25 -8.50 13.02 -22.15
N ALA A 26 -7.95 12.01 -21.47
CA ALA A 26 -6.65 12.10 -20.82
C ALA A 26 -5.49 11.93 -21.82
N ALA A 27 -4.35 12.57 -21.52
CA ALA A 27 -3.11 12.37 -22.26
C ALA A 27 -2.43 11.04 -21.92
N ALA A 28 -2.57 10.58 -20.66
CA ALA A 28 -2.08 9.29 -20.18
C ALA A 28 -2.99 8.82 -19.02
N ILE A 29 -2.94 7.52 -18.73
CA ILE A 29 -3.75 6.88 -17.70
C ILE A 29 -2.79 6.29 -16.67
N LEU A 30 -3.02 6.58 -15.37
CA LEU A 30 -2.31 5.94 -14.27
C LEU A 30 -3.29 5.06 -13.50
N VAL A 31 -2.91 3.79 -13.31
CA VAL A 31 -3.68 2.82 -12.53
C VAL A 31 -2.84 2.22 -11.41
N GLN A 32 -3.52 1.81 -10.32
CA GLN A 32 -2.90 1.13 -9.18
C GLN A 32 -3.76 -0.06 -8.74
N GLY A 33 -3.12 -1.06 -8.10
CA GLY A 33 -3.80 -2.21 -7.52
C GLY A 33 -4.62 -3.00 -8.55
N MET A 34 -5.91 -3.18 -8.30
CA MET A 34 -6.82 -3.92 -9.18
C MET A 34 -7.54 -3.02 -10.22
N GLY A 35 -7.07 -1.77 -10.40
CA GLY A 35 -7.75 -0.79 -11.24
C GLY A 35 -8.03 -1.28 -12.66
N LEU A 36 -7.06 -1.90 -13.31
CA LEU A 36 -7.22 -2.43 -14.67
C LEU A 36 -8.14 -3.66 -14.72
N ALA A 37 -8.09 -4.52 -13.70
CA ALA A 37 -8.98 -5.68 -13.61
C ALA A 37 -10.45 -5.27 -13.39
N HIS A 38 -10.68 -4.21 -12.63
CA HIS A 38 -12.03 -3.68 -12.41
C HIS A 38 -12.56 -2.89 -13.62
N HIS A 39 -11.67 -2.28 -14.39
CA HIS A 39 -11.99 -1.43 -15.53
C HIS A 39 -11.15 -1.82 -16.77
N PRO A 40 -11.39 -3.01 -17.36
CA PRO A 40 -10.55 -3.52 -18.46
C PRO A 40 -10.50 -2.62 -19.68
N PHE A 41 -11.52 -1.79 -19.88
CA PHE A 41 -11.56 -0.84 -21.00
C PHE A 41 -10.41 0.18 -20.97
N LEU A 42 -9.86 0.48 -19.78
CA LEU A 42 -8.70 1.39 -19.66
C LEU A 42 -7.48 0.86 -20.39
N GLY A 43 -7.25 -0.46 -20.34
CA GLY A 43 -6.17 -1.12 -21.07
C GLY A 43 -6.40 -1.22 -22.58
N ALA A 44 -7.63 -1.08 -23.04
CA ALA A 44 -8.00 -1.12 -24.47
C ALA A 44 -7.92 0.25 -25.15
N LEU A 45 -7.78 1.33 -24.39
CA LEU A 45 -7.62 2.68 -24.96
C LEU A 45 -6.21 2.83 -25.58
N ASP A 46 -6.15 3.53 -26.70
CA ASP A 46 -4.88 3.93 -27.33
C ASP A 46 -4.29 5.15 -26.57
N LYS A 47 -3.85 4.90 -25.34
CA LYS A 47 -3.27 5.89 -24.42
C LYS A 47 -2.08 5.27 -23.70
N PRO A 48 -1.03 6.05 -23.41
CA PRO A 48 0.02 5.61 -22.49
C PRO A 48 -0.59 5.18 -21.14
N LEU A 49 -0.27 3.95 -20.72
CA LEU A 49 -0.73 3.37 -19.47
C LEU A 49 0.41 3.25 -18.48
N ILE A 50 0.34 4.03 -17.41
CA ILE A 50 1.28 3.99 -16.30
C ILE A 50 0.68 3.10 -15.22
N VAL A 51 1.44 2.11 -14.76
CA VAL A 51 1.00 1.21 -13.70
C VAL A 51 1.84 1.46 -12.44
N ASP A 52 1.20 1.92 -11.39
CA ASP A 52 1.81 2.00 -10.07
C ASP A 52 1.75 0.61 -9.41
N VAL A 53 2.91 -0.04 -9.35
CA VAL A 53 3.10 -1.36 -8.77
C VAL A 53 3.60 -1.31 -7.32
N TYR A 54 3.35 -0.21 -6.63
CA TYR A 54 3.65 -0.05 -5.21
C TYR A 54 3.04 -1.16 -4.35
N ASP A 55 1.79 -1.56 -4.67
CA ASP A 55 1.01 -2.53 -3.91
C ASP A 55 1.20 -3.95 -4.47
N PRO A 56 2.03 -4.82 -3.83
CA PRO A 56 2.20 -6.20 -4.25
C PRO A 56 1.01 -7.07 -3.78
N PHE A 57 -0.21 -6.72 -4.17
CA PHE A 57 -1.45 -7.33 -3.69
C PHE A 57 -1.49 -8.86 -3.79
N VAL A 58 -0.77 -9.47 -4.71
CA VAL A 58 -0.64 -10.94 -4.80
C VAL A 58 0.04 -11.55 -3.57
N LEU A 59 0.96 -10.82 -2.93
CA LEU A 59 1.64 -11.24 -1.69
C LEU A 59 0.78 -10.90 -0.47
N GLU A 60 0.19 -9.71 -0.43
CA GLU A 60 -0.63 -9.24 0.70
C GLU A 60 -1.91 -10.06 0.85
N ASN A 61 -2.50 -10.51 -0.26
CA ASN A 61 -3.70 -11.34 -0.26
C ASN A 61 -3.47 -12.77 0.27
N LEU A 62 -2.23 -13.27 0.33
CA LEU A 62 -1.94 -14.59 0.90
C LEU A 62 -2.29 -14.69 2.40
N PRO A 63 -1.79 -13.82 3.29
CA PRO A 63 -2.23 -13.79 4.68
C PRO A 63 -3.65 -13.24 4.85
N GLN A 64 -4.11 -12.35 3.98
CA GLN A 64 -5.46 -11.79 4.05
C GLN A 64 -6.53 -12.88 3.92
N ARG A 65 -6.31 -13.85 3.04
CA ARG A 65 -7.23 -14.96 2.76
C ARG A 65 -6.88 -16.25 3.52
N ALA A 66 -6.12 -16.15 4.61
CA ALA A 66 -5.67 -17.33 5.37
C ALA A 66 -6.82 -18.18 5.94
N ALA A 67 -7.98 -17.57 6.23
CA ALA A 67 -9.17 -18.25 6.76
C ALA A 67 -10.06 -18.91 5.68
N GLU A 68 -9.78 -18.70 4.40
CA GLU A 68 -10.54 -19.33 3.32
C GLU A 68 -10.17 -20.81 3.15
N THR A 69 -11.04 -21.57 2.47
CA THR A 69 -10.72 -22.95 2.11
C THR A 69 -9.51 -23.03 1.18
N PRO A 70 -8.73 -24.13 1.22
CA PRO A 70 -7.57 -24.28 0.33
C PRO A 70 -7.91 -24.13 -1.17
N GLY A 71 -9.09 -24.58 -1.59
CA GLY A 71 -9.57 -24.42 -2.96
C GLY A 71 -9.87 -22.96 -3.30
N GLY A 72 -10.57 -22.24 -2.43
CA GLY A 72 -10.87 -20.82 -2.57
C GLY A 72 -9.60 -19.98 -2.65
N ARG A 73 -8.64 -20.21 -1.74
CA ARG A 73 -7.36 -19.53 -1.74
C ARG A 73 -6.60 -19.69 -3.06
N ARG A 74 -6.53 -20.92 -3.60
CA ARG A 74 -5.87 -21.17 -4.90
C ARG A 74 -6.57 -20.45 -6.04
N HIS A 75 -7.91 -20.48 -6.06
CA HIS A 75 -8.70 -19.80 -7.09
C HIS A 75 -8.46 -18.29 -7.06
N HIS A 76 -8.59 -17.67 -5.91
CA HIS A 76 -8.37 -16.21 -5.76
C HIS A 76 -6.93 -15.81 -6.08
N HIS A 77 -5.94 -16.59 -5.63
CA HIS A 77 -4.54 -16.32 -5.96
C HIS A 77 -4.28 -16.39 -7.47
N ALA A 78 -4.83 -17.38 -8.16
CA ALA A 78 -4.71 -17.47 -9.62
C ALA A 78 -5.35 -16.28 -10.33
N SER A 79 -6.50 -15.80 -9.83
CA SER A 79 -7.17 -14.60 -10.35
C SER A 79 -6.34 -13.33 -10.11
N ASP A 80 -5.79 -13.17 -8.89
CA ASP A 80 -4.93 -12.02 -8.56
C ASP A 80 -3.67 -12.01 -9.43
N LEU A 81 -3.04 -13.17 -9.61
CA LEU A 81 -1.86 -13.30 -10.46
C LEU A 81 -2.17 -12.98 -11.92
N ALA A 82 -3.29 -13.48 -12.45
CA ALA A 82 -3.71 -13.15 -13.82
C ALA A 82 -3.96 -11.65 -14.00
N ALA A 83 -4.59 -10.99 -13.01
CA ALA A 83 -4.80 -9.55 -13.04
C ALA A 83 -3.48 -8.77 -13.00
N LEU A 84 -2.51 -9.20 -12.19
CA LEU A 84 -1.19 -8.60 -12.14
C LEU A 84 -0.44 -8.77 -13.45
N CYS A 85 -0.37 -10.00 -13.99
CA CYS A 85 0.31 -10.25 -15.26
C CYS A 85 -0.28 -9.40 -16.39
N ALA A 86 -1.61 -9.32 -16.49
CA ALA A 86 -2.27 -8.49 -17.51
C ALA A 86 -1.87 -6.99 -17.41
N GLN A 87 -1.69 -6.47 -16.19
CA GLN A 87 -1.22 -5.10 -15.99
C GLN A 87 0.25 -4.93 -16.40
N LEU A 88 1.11 -5.90 -16.05
CA LEU A 88 2.53 -5.87 -16.40
C LEU A 88 2.75 -6.06 -17.91
N GLU A 89 1.91 -6.85 -18.58
CA GLU A 89 1.95 -7.03 -20.01
C GLU A 89 1.49 -5.78 -20.77
N ARG A 90 0.44 -5.10 -20.27
CA ARG A 90 -0.18 -3.95 -20.95
C ARG A 90 0.47 -2.60 -20.62
N GLY A 91 1.00 -2.44 -19.41
CA GLY A 91 1.57 -1.15 -18.97
C GLY A 91 2.72 -0.68 -19.86
N ASP A 92 2.77 0.60 -20.16
CA ASP A 92 3.85 1.20 -20.96
C ASP A 92 4.98 1.69 -20.06
N PHE A 93 4.65 2.08 -18.82
CA PHE A 93 5.61 2.52 -17.83
C PHE A 93 5.17 2.08 -16.42
N PHE A 94 6.13 1.76 -15.55
CA PHE A 94 5.85 1.27 -14.21
C PHE A 94 6.46 2.18 -13.15
N LEU A 95 5.73 2.35 -12.03
CA LEU A 95 6.21 3.08 -10.85
C LEU A 95 6.26 2.14 -9.66
N CYS A 96 7.33 2.23 -8.87
CA CYS A 96 7.48 1.50 -7.61
C CYS A 96 8.05 2.42 -6.51
N ALA A 97 7.97 2.02 -5.24
CA ALA A 97 8.33 2.91 -4.14
C ALA A 97 9.80 2.81 -3.69
N SER A 98 10.54 1.80 -4.11
CA SER A 98 11.93 1.56 -3.65
C SER A 98 12.73 0.71 -4.61
N ALA A 99 14.05 0.75 -4.48
CA ALA A 99 14.97 -0.10 -5.26
C ALA A 99 14.67 -1.60 -5.06
N ALA A 100 14.35 -2.05 -3.85
CA ALA A 100 13.98 -3.44 -3.60
C ALA A 100 12.69 -3.86 -4.35
N GLN A 101 11.72 -2.96 -4.47
CA GLN A 101 10.55 -3.20 -5.30
C GLN A 101 10.90 -3.18 -6.78
N GLN A 102 11.77 -2.27 -7.22
CA GLN A 102 12.23 -2.22 -8.60
C GLN A 102 12.88 -3.53 -9.02
N ASP A 103 13.80 -4.08 -8.21
CA ASP A 103 14.43 -5.37 -8.47
C ASP A 103 13.41 -6.51 -8.57
N PHE A 104 12.43 -6.53 -7.66
CA PHE A 104 11.35 -7.52 -7.67
C PHE A 104 10.52 -7.44 -8.95
N TRP A 105 10.11 -6.24 -9.35
CA TRP A 105 9.30 -6.03 -10.54
C TRP A 105 10.07 -6.26 -11.84
N LEU A 106 11.36 -5.88 -11.90
CA LEU A 106 12.22 -6.20 -13.05
C LEU A 106 12.31 -7.70 -13.31
N GLY A 107 12.37 -8.52 -12.25
CA GLY A 107 12.32 -9.96 -12.39
C GLY A 107 11.01 -10.45 -13.05
N MET A 108 9.87 -9.92 -12.66
CA MET A 108 8.58 -10.25 -13.28
C MET A 108 8.47 -9.71 -14.71
N LEU A 109 8.87 -8.48 -14.96
CA LEU A 109 8.88 -7.87 -16.28
C LEU A 109 9.78 -8.63 -17.26
N THR A 110 10.92 -9.16 -16.78
CA THR A 110 11.81 -10.02 -17.56
C THR A 110 11.11 -11.33 -17.91
N ALA A 111 10.46 -11.99 -16.95
CA ALA A 111 9.73 -13.24 -17.18
C ALA A 111 8.56 -13.06 -18.17
N LEU A 112 7.96 -11.88 -18.25
CA LEU A 112 6.90 -11.51 -19.18
C LEU A 112 7.42 -10.95 -20.52
N GLY A 113 8.74 -10.95 -20.75
CA GLY A 113 9.34 -10.47 -21.98
C GLY A 113 9.31 -8.95 -22.18
N ARG A 114 9.02 -8.18 -21.10
CA ARG A 114 9.02 -6.71 -21.17
C ARG A 114 10.43 -6.13 -21.11
N VAL A 115 11.36 -6.83 -20.48
CA VAL A 115 12.80 -6.58 -20.65
C VAL A 115 13.26 -7.43 -21.83
N ASN A 116 13.57 -6.79 -22.93
CA ASN A 116 13.88 -7.39 -24.22
C ASN A 116 14.91 -6.52 -24.96
N PRO A 117 15.43 -6.94 -26.12
CA PRO A 117 16.41 -6.14 -26.87
C PRO A 117 15.94 -4.72 -27.17
N ASP A 118 14.68 -4.52 -27.55
CA ASP A 118 14.17 -3.19 -27.93
C ASP A 118 14.15 -2.24 -26.72
N THR A 119 13.65 -2.70 -25.56
CA THR A 119 13.61 -1.89 -24.32
C THR A 119 15.01 -1.65 -23.76
N TYR A 120 15.93 -2.61 -23.90
CA TYR A 120 17.30 -2.48 -23.46
C TYR A 120 18.11 -1.54 -24.36
N ASP A 121 17.94 -1.61 -25.68
CA ASP A 121 18.63 -0.74 -26.64
C ASP A 121 18.14 0.72 -26.54
N ASP A 122 16.84 0.91 -26.17
CA ASP A 122 16.29 2.25 -25.92
C ASP A 122 16.86 2.87 -24.62
N ASP A 123 16.96 2.07 -23.56
CA ASP A 123 17.55 2.49 -22.29
C ASP A 123 18.15 1.29 -21.53
N PRO A 124 19.48 1.08 -21.57
CA PRO A 124 20.16 0.00 -20.84
C PRO A 124 19.94 0.04 -19.32
N GLY A 125 19.60 1.20 -18.77
CA GLY A 125 19.28 1.38 -17.36
C GLY A 125 17.85 0.98 -17.01
N LEU A 126 16.99 0.75 -18.01
CA LEU A 126 15.57 0.40 -17.88
C LEU A 126 14.71 1.45 -17.14
N GLY A 127 15.24 2.66 -16.91
CA GLY A 127 14.52 3.75 -16.25
C GLY A 127 13.35 4.29 -17.07
N ARG A 128 13.34 4.00 -18.39
CA ARG A 128 12.19 4.30 -19.28
C ARG A 128 11.10 3.23 -19.23
N LEU A 129 11.38 2.07 -18.61
CA LEU A 129 10.40 1.01 -18.39
C LEU A 129 9.84 1.06 -16.97
N ILE A 130 10.70 1.22 -15.96
CA ILE A 130 10.30 1.26 -14.55
C ILE A 130 11.18 2.23 -13.77
N ASP A 131 10.56 3.08 -12.93
CA ASP A 131 11.30 4.02 -12.08
C ASP A 131 10.72 4.08 -10.67
N ILE A 132 11.53 4.64 -9.77
CA ILE A 132 11.19 4.76 -8.35
C ILE A 132 10.49 6.10 -8.11
N LEU A 133 9.25 6.03 -7.65
CA LEU A 133 8.48 7.17 -7.17
C LEU A 133 8.24 7.02 -5.66
N PRO A 134 9.08 7.63 -4.82
CA PRO A 134 8.88 7.57 -3.38
C PRO A 134 7.63 8.36 -2.96
N PHE A 135 7.11 8.09 -1.76
CA PHE A 135 6.01 8.87 -1.20
C PHE A 135 6.36 10.35 -1.11
N GLY A 136 5.45 11.20 -1.53
CA GLY A 136 5.59 12.63 -1.42
C GLY A 136 5.58 13.11 0.04
N LEU A 137 6.40 14.11 0.33
CA LEU A 137 6.39 14.81 1.61
C LEU A 137 5.87 16.23 1.40
N PRO A 138 5.22 16.82 2.42
CA PRO A 138 4.90 18.24 2.38
C PRO A 138 6.17 19.08 2.17
N PRO A 139 6.11 20.18 1.38
CA PRO A 139 7.27 21.01 1.10
C PRO A 139 7.80 21.73 2.36
N ALA A 140 6.94 22.00 3.33
CA ALA A 140 7.33 22.57 4.61
C ALA A 140 7.53 21.48 5.67
N PRO A 141 8.59 21.55 6.51
CA PRO A 141 8.75 20.64 7.61
C PRO A 141 7.56 20.73 8.58
N PRO A 142 7.21 19.63 9.26
CA PRO A 142 6.14 19.66 10.24
C PRO A 142 6.49 20.64 11.36
N THR A 143 5.56 21.53 11.66
CA THR A 143 5.70 22.42 12.82
C THR A 143 5.33 21.68 14.10
N THR A 144 6.07 21.95 15.18
CA THR A 144 5.69 21.46 16.51
C THR A 144 4.37 22.11 16.92
N GLY A 145 3.33 21.30 16.97
CA GLY A 145 2.00 21.73 17.43
C GLY A 145 1.80 21.50 18.94
N THR A 146 0.57 21.75 19.38
CA THR A 146 0.14 21.40 20.72
C THR A 146 0.29 19.87 20.95
N PRO A 147 0.84 19.42 22.09
CA PRO A 147 0.91 18.00 22.40
C PRO A 147 -0.47 17.33 22.29
N VAL A 148 -0.52 16.17 21.63
CA VAL A 148 -1.76 15.42 21.43
C VAL A 148 -1.75 14.04 22.14
N LEU A 149 -0.59 13.60 22.58
CA LEU A 149 -0.43 12.32 23.28
C LEU A 149 0.12 12.53 24.69
N ARG A 150 1.35 13.03 24.81
CA ARG A 150 2.04 13.21 26.09
C ARG A 150 1.34 14.27 26.95
N GLY A 151 0.96 13.88 28.18
CA GLY A 151 0.25 14.76 29.10
C GLY A 151 -1.19 15.07 28.70
N VAL A 152 -1.72 14.47 27.63
CA VAL A 152 -3.07 14.69 27.11
C VAL A 152 -3.90 13.41 27.18
N VAL A 153 -3.34 12.31 26.65
CA VAL A 153 -4.04 11.02 26.70
C VAL A 153 -3.85 10.37 28.09
N PRO A 154 -4.95 9.95 28.75
CA PRO A 154 -4.84 9.25 30.01
C PRO A 154 -3.87 8.06 29.94
N GLY A 155 -2.98 7.95 30.93
CA GLY A 155 -1.95 6.90 30.97
C GLY A 155 -0.66 7.22 30.20
N ILE A 156 -0.58 8.38 29.54
CA ILE A 156 0.65 8.86 28.87
C ILE A 156 1.12 10.14 29.57
N GLY A 157 2.18 10.02 30.37
CA GLY A 157 2.79 11.16 31.06
C GLY A 157 3.51 12.12 30.10
N PRO A 158 3.80 13.37 30.54
CA PRO A 158 4.49 14.35 29.72
C PRO A 158 5.91 13.92 29.31
N GLU A 159 6.59 13.14 30.14
CA GLU A 159 7.96 12.69 29.93
C GLU A 159 8.04 11.27 29.34
N ASP A 160 6.91 10.61 29.15
CA ASP A 160 6.89 9.27 28.60
C ASP A 160 7.49 9.21 27.18
N LYS A 161 8.12 8.09 26.89
CA LYS A 161 8.63 7.77 25.54
C LYS A 161 7.57 7.02 24.77
N VAL A 162 7.01 7.68 23.78
CA VAL A 162 5.94 7.12 22.96
C VAL A 162 6.51 6.44 21.72
N LEU A 163 6.23 5.16 21.58
CA LEU A 163 6.40 4.38 20.36
C LEU A 163 5.07 4.43 19.61
N LEU A 164 5.07 5.06 18.45
CA LEU A 164 3.86 5.27 17.67
C LEU A 164 3.79 4.27 16.51
N TRP A 165 2.74 3.45 16.49
CA TRP A 165 2.35 2.71 15.30
C TRP A 165 1.44 3.60 14.45
N GLY A 166 2.00 4.21 13.42
CA GLY A 166 1.37 5.29 12.65
C GLY A 166 0.40 4.86 11.54
N GLY A 167 -0.01 3.59 11.49
CA GLY A 167 -0.88 3.09 10.44
C GLY A 167 -1.91 2.07 10.93
N GLY A 168 -2.61 1.44 9.97
CA GLY A 168 -3.52 0.33 10.24
C GLY A 168 -2.77 -0.93 10.74
N ILE A 169 -3.53 -1.85 11.33
CA ILE A 169 -3.00 -3.17 11.72
C ILE A 169 -3.51 -4.19 10.69
N TRP A 170 -2.72 -4.38 9.65
CA TRP A 170 -3.03 -5.31 8.57
C TRP A 170 -2.60 -6.74 8.91
N ASN A 171 -3.21 -7.76 8.29
CA ASN A 171 -2.90 -9.16 8.57
C ASN A 171 -1.45 -9.56 8.21
N TRP A 172 -0.79 -8.82 7.35
CA TRP A 172 0.61 -9.04 6.93
C TRP A 172 1.64 -8.22 7.72
N PHE A 173 1.19 -7.39 8.67
CA PHE A 173 2.08 -6.66 9.59
C PHE A 173 2.33 -7.46 10.87
N ASP A 174 3.40 -7.10 11.58
CA ASP A 174 3.77 -7.70 12.85
C ASP A 174 3.66 -6.71 14.03
N PRO A 175 2.46 -6.42 14.52
CA PRO A 175 2.26 -5.62 15.73
C PRO A 175 2.60 -6.40 17.01
N LEU A 176 2.76 -7.73 16.93
CA LEU A 176 2.98 -8.57 18.11
C LEU A 176 4.39 -8.42 18.65
N SER A 177 5.39 -8.25 17.78
CA SER A 177 6.78 -8.04 18.21
C SER A 177 6.98 -6.78 19.04
N PRO A 178 6.52 -5.58 18.65
CA PRO A 178 6.63 -4.40 19.51
C PRO A 178 5.83 -4.53 20.83
N ILE A 179 4.68 -5.22 20.85
CA ILE A 179 3.94 -5.48 22.08
C ILE A 179 4.78 -6.34 23.04
N ARG A 180 5.38 -7.44 22.55
CA ARG A 180 6.28 -8.28 23.37
C ARG A 180 7.51 -7.52 23.84
N ALA A 181 8.09 -6.68 23.00
CA ALA A 181 9.27 -5.87 23.34
C ALA A 181 8.96 -4.89 24.47
N VAL A 182 7.81 -4.20 24.41
CA VAL A 182 7.40 -3.29 25.49
C VAL A 182 7.13 -4.07 26.78
N ALA A 183 6.45 -5.23 26.72
CA ALA A 183 6.24 -6.08 27.88
C ALA A 183 7.56 -6.52 28.53
N ALA A 184 8.53 -6.94 27.75
CA ALA A 184 9.85 -7.35 28.25
C ALA A 184 10.63 -6.19 28.91
N LEU A 185 10.37 -4.96 28.50
CA LEU A 185 11.01 -3.76 29.02
C LEU A 185 10.24 -3.11 30.19
N ALA A 186 9.00 -3.50 30.45
CA ALA A 186 8.11 -2.82 31.38
C ALA A 186 8.71 -2.61 32.80
N ALA A 187 9.47 -3.58 33.31
CA ALA A 187 10.11 -3.49 34.64
C ALA A 187 11.28 -2.48 34.67
N THR A 188 12.01 -2.30 33.57
CA THR A 188 13.20 -1.44 33.48
C THR A 188 12.93 -0.10 32.83
N ARG A 189 11.88 -0.01 32.03
CA ARG A 189 11.46 1.17 31.28
C ARG A 189 9.95 1.43 31.46
N PRO A 190 9.52 1.80 32.69
CA PRO A 190 8.12 2.09 32.97
C PRO A 190 7.62 3.37 32.27
N ASP A 191 8.53 4.12 31.65
CA ASP A 191 8.27 5.32 30.86
C ASP A 191 7.89 5.03 29.40
N LEU A 192 7.92 3.76 28.95
CA LEU A 192 7.56 3.42 27.56
C LEU A 192 6.05 3.28 27.38
N ARG A 193 5.54 3.86 26.32
CA ARG A 193 4.15 3.72 25.85
C ARG A 193 4.12 3.33 24.39
N LEU A 194 3.40 2.26 24.07
CA LEU A 194 3.13 1.86 22.70
C LEU A 194 1.71 2.27 22.32
N VAL A 195 1.58 3.12 21.32
CA VAL A 195 0.30 3.69 20.88
C VAL A 195 0.02 3.24 19.46
N PHE A 196 -1.14 2.66 19.22
CA PHE A 196 -1.65 2.34 17.90
C PHE A 196 -2.66 3.41 17.46
N MET A 197 -2.39 4.14 16.39
CA MET A 197 -3.28 5.21 15.90
C MET A 197 -4.59 4.68 15.31
N GLY A 198 -4.57 3.49 14.72
CA GLY A 198 -5.74 2.90 14.09
C GLY A 198 -5.83 1.40 14.31
N SER A 199 -6.96 0.91 14.77
CA SER A 199 -7.23 -0.52 14.95
C SER A 199 -8.33 -1.05 14.03
N ALA A 200 -9.01 -0.14 13.30
CA ALA A 200 -10.06 -0.47 12.34
C ALA A 200 -10.07 0.56 11.21
N SER A 201 -10.35 0.12 10.00
CA SER A 201 -10.58 1.02 8.87
C SER A 201 -11.99 1.60 8.95
N PRO A 202 -12.19 2.89 8.68
CA PRO A 202 -13.51 3.47 8.53
C PRO A 202 -14.23 3.01 7.24
N SER A 203 -13.51 2.45 6.29
CA SER A 203 -14.08 1.96 5.03
C SER A 203 -14.83 0.65 5.22
N LEU A 204 -16.08 0.62 4.76
CA LEU A 204 -16.92 -0.59 4.74
C LEU A 204 -16.39 -1.67 3.78
N PHE A 205 -15.52 -1.30 2.86
CA PHE A 205 -14.93 -2.21 1.87
C PHE A 205 -13.63 -2.86 2.36
N THR A 206 -13.06 -2.37 3.47
CA THR A 206 -11.85 -2.97 4.04
C THR A 206 -12.22 -4.22 4.85
N PRO A 207 -11.67 -5.39 4.52
CA PRO A 207 -11.90 -6.61 5.29
C PRO A 207 -11.50 -6.44 6.76
N LYS A 208 -12.17 -7.16 7.66
CA LYS A 208 -11.77 -7.18 9.08
C LYS A 208 -10.40 -7.83 9.23
N MET A 209 -9.50 -7.14 9.91
CA MET A 209 -8.14 -7.61 10.15
C MET A 209 -8.08 -8.44 11.44
N ALA A 210 -7.85 -9.75 11.31
CA ALA A 210 -7.70 -10.65 12.45
C ALA A 210 -6.48 -10.27 13.33
N MET A 211 -5.44 -9.68 12.73
CA MET A 211 -4.23 -9.27 13.43
C MET A 211 -4.51 -8.19 14.48
N ALA A 212 -5.45 -7.28 14.25
CA ALA A 212 -5.85 -6.27 15.23
C ALA A 212 -6.45 -6.92 16.51
N GLY A 213 -7.25 -7.97 16.35
CA GLY A 213 -7.77 -8.76 17.48
C GLY A 213 -6.67 -9.51 18.23
N ARG A 214 -5.73 -10.13 17.50
CA ARG A 214 -4.56 -10.82 18.09
C ARG A 214 -3.66 -9.86 18.87
N ALA A 215 -3.42 -8.66 18.34
CA ALA A 215 -2.63 -7.64 19.02
C ALA A 215 -3.26 -7.24 20.36
N ARG A 216 -4.57 -7.01 20.40
CA ARG A 216 -5.30 -6.68 21.64
C ARG A 216 -5.27 -7.84 22.64
N ALA A 217 -5.51 -9.06 22.17
CA ALA A 217 -5.47 -10.24 23.02
C ALA A 217 -4.10 -10.42 23.68
N LEU A 218 -3.02 -10.29 22.90
CA LEU A 218 -1.66 -10.38 23.42
C LEU A 218 -1.35 -9.25 24.43
N ALA A 219 -1.77 -8.01 24.13
CA ALA A 219 -1.55 -6.91 25.07
C ALA A 219 -2.27 -7.13 26.41
N ALA A 220 -3.50 -7.66 26.37
CA ALA A 220 -4.25 -8.02 27.58
C ALA A 220 -3.58 -9.17 28.35
N GLU A 221 -3.15 -10.23 27.65
CA GLU A 221 -2.42 -11.37 28.25
C GLU A 221 -1.16 -10.93 29.00
N LEU A 222 -0.45 -9.94 28.43
CA LEU A 222 0.80 -9.41 29.00
C LEU A 222 0.57 -8.26 30.01
N GLY A 223 -0.68 -7.92 30.32
CA GLY A 223 -1.02 -6.88 31.31
C GLY A 223 -0.63 -5.46 30.88
N LEU A 224 -0.69 -5.17 29.58
CA LEU A 224 -0.31 -3.88 29.01
C LEU A 224 -1.51 -2.98 28.64
N LEU A 225 -2.75 -3.40 28.88
CA LEU A 225 -3.96 -2.61 28.64
C LEU A 225 -4.44 -1.90 29.90
#